data_94b39c25b65577a5f0655d45aa96e488
#
_entry.id   94b39c25b65577a5f0655d45aa96e488
#
_cell.length_a   1.000
_cell.length_b   1.000
_cell.length_c   1.000
_cell.angle_alpha   90.00
_cell.angle_beta   90.00
_cell.angle_gamma   90.00
#
_symmetry.space_group_name_H-M   'P 1'
#
loop_
_entity.id
_entity.type
_entity.pdbx_description
1 polymer ?
#
loop_
_entity_poly.entity_id
_entity_poly.type
_entity_poly.pdbx_seq_one_letter_code
_entity_poly.pdbx_strand_id
1 'polypeptide(L)'
;MTNTDINTSRSENQAAHSRSSNSILWIGSIVWVMCLAGIIFGWYQWRLNYLARSESRNGRMVTENQTQDDDGRSGKTIKLIPQKDGTFLPQEVTKEQDENPWSPEGIEDFLFTDTEGQTVTKADLLGKPFVISFIFTFCRGPCPNVSREMRELQDRLKDYDFNLISLTVDPQRDTAEILKTYGKELGADFSRWKFLTGPQAEIYGLIHRSFLMPVQEEEDRDRKPGFEIIHSTNIMLVDKTGRVIGKFNAQKGEEMAKLRKELKQVAPLRAAISGLPGATAP
;
A
#
# COMPACT_ATOMS: atom_id res chain seq x y z
N MET A 1 18.59 37.37 75.34
CA MET A 1 18.51 36.94 73.90
C MET A 1 17.14 36.35 73.72
N THR A 2 16.25 37.10 73.10
CA THR A 2 14.83 36.88 73.16
C THR A 2 14.38 36.06 71.92
N ASN A 3 13.36 35.25 72.09
CA ASN A 3 12.77 34.24 71.18
C ASN A 3 12.20 34.81 69.88
N THR A 4 12.43 36.08 69.57
CA THR A 4 11.93 36.85 68.46
C THR A 4 12.85 36.76 67.22
N ASP A 5 14.15 36.58 67.41
CA ASP A 5 15.15 36.63 66.32
C ASP A 5 15.25 35.30 65.53
N ILE A 6 14.77 34.17 66.10
CA ILE A 6 14.81 32.87 65.46
C ILE A 6 13.62 32.68 64.43
N ASN A 7 12.53 33.43 64.68
CA ASN A 7 11.34 33.26 63.86
C ASN A 7 11.36 34.06 62.53
N THR A 8 12.14 35.16 62.49
CA THR A 8 12.28 36.01 61.32
C THR A 8 13.19 35.37 60.26
N SER A 9 14.25 34.69 60.65
CA SER A 9 15.18 34.01 59.75
C SER A 9 14.55 32.75 59.08
N ARG A 10 13.56 32.13 59.74
CA ARG A 10 12.88 30.93 59.21
C ARG A 10 11.80 31.28 58.17
N SER A 11 11.17 32.45 58.30
CA SER A 11 10.15 32.91 57.35
C SER A 11 10.77 33.41 56.04
N GLU A 12 11.94 34.05 56.07
CA GLU A 12 12.63 34.53 54.87
C GLU A 12 13.21 33.39 54.05
N ASN A 13 13.72 32.31 54.63
CA ASN A 13 14.21 31.15 53.92
C ASN A 13 13.10 30.32 53.26
N GLN A 14 11.89 30.30 53.84
CA GLN A 14 10.76 29.61 53.21
C GLN A 14 10.17 30.39 52.01
N ALA A 15 10.20 31.73 52.08
CA ALA A 15 9.74 32.56 50.96
C ALA A 15 10.69 32.55 49.76
N ALA A 16 12.01 32.42 49.99
CA ALA A 16 12.99 32.31 48.92
C ALA A 16 12.94 30.96 48.20
N HIS A 17 12.63 29.86 48.89
CA HIS A 17 12.53 28.54 48.28
C HIS A 17 11.25 28.36 47.44
N SER A 18 10.14 29.04 47.78
CA SER A 18 8.90 28.95 47.03
C SER A 18 8.92 29.74 45.70
N ARG A 19 9.70 30.82 45.63
CA ARG A 19 9.86 31.63 44.42
C ARG A 19 10.73 30.93 43.34
N SER A 20 11.71 30.13 43.76
CA SER A 20 12.57 29.39 42.83
C SER A 20 11.85 28.20 42.14
N SER A 21 10.97 27.53 42.85
CA SER A 21 10.24 26.36 42.33
C SER A 21 9.22 26.72 41.23
N ASN A 22 8.56 27.87 41.38
CA ASN A 22 7.55 28.27 40.40
C ASN A 22 8.16 28.74 39.07
N SER A 23 9.35 29.31 39.04
CA SER A 23 10.01 29.76 37.80
C SER A 23 10.50 28.58 36.95
N ILE A 24 10.94 27.50 37.57
CA ILE A 24 11.36 26.28 36.83
C ILE A 24 10.17 25.57 36.20
N LEU A 25 9.01 25.54 36.86
CA LEU A 25 7.77 24.96 36.34
C LEU A 25 7.24 25.77 35.15
N TRP A 26 7.37 27.12 35.18
CA TRP A 26 6.96 27.98 34.07
C TRP A 26 7.86 27.81 32.83
N ILE A 27 9.16 27.68 33.00
CA ILE A 27 10.11 27.45 31.92
C ILE A 27 9.84 26.08 31.24
N GLY A 28 9.61 25.06 32.06
CA GLY A 28 9.27 23.71 31.56
C GLY A 28 7.99 23.71 30.72
N SER A 29 6.94 24.40 31.13
CA SER A 29 5.68 24.51 30.38
C SER A 29 5.84 25.30 29.08
N ILE A 30 6.64 26.34 29.05
CA ILE A 30 6.92 27.11 27.81
C ILE A 30 7.68 26.24 26.79
N VAL A 31 8.69 25.50 27.21
CA VAL A 31 9.44 24.58 26.35
C VAL A 31 8.53 23.50 25.81
N TRP A 32 7.63 22.94 26.62
CA TRP A 32 6.68 21.91 26.21
C TRP A 32 5.70 22.43 25.15
N VAL A 33 5.18 23.66 25.32
CA VAL A 33 4.29 24.32 24.36
C VAL A 33 5.03 24.59 23.04
N MET A 34 6.28 25.03 23.09
CA MET A 34 7.10 25.24 21.88
C MET A 34 7.38 23.93 21.14
N CYS A 35 7.66 22.84 21.84
CA CYS A 35 7.83 21.51 21.24
C CYS A 35 6.53 21.03 20.56
N LEU A 36 5.39 21.17 21.22
CA LEU A 36 4.09 20.83 20.64
C LEU A 36 3.77 21.68 19.40
N ALA A 37 4.02 22.98 19.47
CA ALA A 37 3.85 23.88 18.34
C ALA A 37 4.74 23.50 17.14
N GLY A 38 6.00 23.08 17.41
CA GLY A 38 6.93 22.59 16.41
C GLY A 38 6.45 21.29 15.75
N ILE A 39 5.93 20.34 16.52
CA ILE A 39 5.35 19.08 16.01
C ILE A 39 4.10 19.37 15.16
N ILE A 40 3.20 20.22 15.66
CA ILE A 40 1.98 20.60 14.93
C ILE A 40 2.34 21.31 13.62
N PHE A 41 3.32 22.23 13.65
CA PHE A 41 3.79 22.96 12.48
C PHE A 41 4.47 21.99 11.48
N GLY A 42 5.29 21.07 11.93
CA GLY A 42 5.91 20.04 11.09
C GLY A 42 4.86 19.14 10.42
N TRP A 43 3.87 18.69 11.20
CA TRP A 43 2.75 17.90 10.68
C TRP A 43 1.89 18.71 9.67
N TYR A 44 1.64 20.00 9.95
CA TYR A 44 0.91 20.90 9.06
C TYR A 44 1.65 21.11 7.73
N GLN A 45 2.97 21.35 7.76
CA GLN A 45 3.81 21.49 6.58
C GLN A 45 3.89 20.18 5.78
N TRP A 46 4.01 19.05 6.46
CA TRP A 46 3.96 17.74 5.82
C TRP A 46 2.61 17.52 5.13
N ARG A 47 1.50 17.86 5.80
CA ARG A 47 0.15 17.78 5.23
C ARG A 47 -0.04 18.67 4.02
N LEU A 48 0.45 19.90 4.07
CA LEU A 48 0.39 20.83 2.92
C LEU A 48 1.20 20.31 1.73
N ASN A 49 2.40 19.80 1.95
CA ASN A 49 3.21 19.16 0.91
C ASN A 49 2.57 17.89 0.36
N TYR A 50 1.90 17.12 1.21
CA TYR A 50 1.15 15.93 0.80
C TYR A 50 -0.04 16.32 -0.08
N LEU A 51 -0.84 17.31 0.32
CA LEU A 51 -1.98 17.81 -0.46
C LEU A 51 -1.54 18.46 -1.78
N ALA A 52 -0.48 19.25 -1.78
CA ALA A 52 0.07 19.84 -3.01
C ALA A 52 0.56 18.78 -4.01
N ARG A 53 1.14 17.66 -3.51
CA ARG A 53 1.49 16.52 -4.36
C ARG A 53 0.27 15.76 -4.87
N SER A 54 -0.81 15.68 -4.09
CA SER A 54 -2.07 15.04 -4.51
C SER A 54 -2.80 15.88 -5.56
N GLU A 55 -2.80 17.21 -5.43
CA GLU A 55 -3.40 18.11 -6.42
C GLU A 55 -2.64 18.12 -7.76
N SER A 56 -1.31 18.05 -7.74
CA SER A 56 -0.52 17.92 -8.98
C SER A 56 -0.75 16.59 -9.70
N ARG A 57 -1.21 15.56 -8.99
CA ARG A 57 -1.62 14.25 -9.56
C ARG A 57 -3.07 14.22 -10.03
N ASN A 58 -3.98 14.93 -9.35
CA ASN A 58 -5.40 15.02 -9.75
C ASN A 58 -5.68 15.99 -10.91
N GLY A 59 -4.72 16.81 -11.30
CA GLY A 59 -4.84 17.73 -12.45
C GLY A 59 -4.85 17.04 -13.83
N ARG A 60 -4.85 15.71 -13.86
CA ARG A 60 -4.98 14.91 -15.08
C ARG A 60 -6.46 14.56 -15.33
N MET A 61 -7.33 15.58 -15.43
CA MET A 61 -8.65 15.36 -16.04
C MET A 61 -8.47 15.12 -17.53
N VAL A 62 -8.70 13.90 -17.94
CA VAL A 62 -8.87 13.52 -19.34
C VAL A 62 -10.23 14.06 -19.78
N THR A 63 -10.26 15.12 -20.56
CA THR A 63 -11.45 15.46 -21.35
C THR A 63 -11.44 14.56 -22.58
N GLU A 64 -12.18 13.48 -22.53
CA GLU A 64 -12.48 12.60 -23.64
C GLU A 64 -13.46 13.33 -24.56
N ASN A 65 -12.96 13.92 -25.65
CA ASN A 65 -13.80 14.30 -26.79
C ASN A 65 -13.87 13.09 -27.73
N GLN A 66 -14.93 12.32 -27.62
CA GLN A 66 -15.33 11.37 -28.66
C GLN A 66 -15.85 12.15 -29.87
N THR A 67 -15.04 12.26 -30.91
CA THR A 67 -15.55 12.50 -32.25
C THR A 67 -15.76 11.15 -32.91
N GLN A 68 -17.01 10.76 -33.02
CA GLN A 68 -17.46 9.58 -33.75
C GLN A 68 -17.43 9.94 -35.23
N ASP A 69 -16.41 9.47 -35.95
CA ASP A 69 -16.40 9.50 -37.41
C ASP A 69 -16.83 8.13 -37.94
N ASP A 70 -17.93 8.14 -38.72
CA ASP A 70 -18.71 7.00 -39.23
C ASP A 70 -18.07 6.40 -40.50
N ASP A 71 -16.73 6.34 -40.61
CA ASP A 71 -16.03 5.88 -41.81
C ASP A 71 -14.86 4.94 -41.52
N GLY A 72 -15.08 3.87 -40.83
CA GLY A 72 -14.29 2.60 -40.82
C GLY A 72 -12.76 2.69 -40.87
N ARG A 73 -12.13 3.85 -40.73
CA ARG A 73 -10.69 4.06 -40.72
C ARG A 73 -10.17 4.09 -39.28
N SER A 74 -9.20 3.26 -39.03
CA SER A 74 -8.43 3.25 -37.77
C SER A 74 -7.95 4.66 -37.41
N GLY A 75 -8.73 5.36 -36.61
CA GLY A 75 -8.41 6.70 -36.13
C GLY A 75 -7.23 6.65 -35.15
N LYS A 76 -6.20 7.45 -35.41
CA LYS A 76 -5.12 7.69 -34.46
C LYS A 76 -5.66 8.53 -33.31
N THR A 77 -5.59 8.02 -32.10
CA THR A 77 -5.96 8.80 -30.90
C THR A 77 -4.83 9.76 -30.57
N ILE A 78 -5.12 11.06 -30.54
CA ILE A 78 -4.15 12.10 -30.14
C ILE A 78 -4.50 12.55 -28.73
N LYS A 79 -3.59 12.36 -27.78
CA LYS A 79 -3.71 12.85 -26.42
C LYS A 79 -3.00 14.18 -26.27
N LEU A 80 -3.69 15.21 -25.76
CA LEU A 80 -3.09 16.50 -25.48
C LEU A 80 -2.48 16.49 -24.08
N ILE A 81 -1.15 16.66 -24.00
CA ILE A 81 -0.42 16.69 -22.72
C ILE A 81 -0.18 18.14 -22.32
N PRO A 82 -0.69 18.60 -21.14
CA PRO A 82 -0.45 19.92 -20.65
C PRO A 82 1.03 20.12 -20.29
N GLN A 83 1.61 21.24 -20.75
CA GLN A 83 2.95 21.69 -20.39
C GLN A 83 2.89 22.67 -19.22
N LYS A 84 4.03 22.88 -18.56
CA LYS A 84 4.14 23.80 -17.41
C LYS A 84 3.88 25.28 -17.78
N ASP A 85 3.96 25.63 -19.05
CA ASP A 85 3.70 26.96 -19.60
C ASP A 85 2.24 27.18 -20.02
N GLY A 86 1.35 26.20 -19.74
CA GLY A 86 -0.07 26.25 -20.10
C GLY A 86 -0.38 25.86 -21.55
N THR A 87 0.61 25.46 -22.34
CA THR A 87 0.41 24.91 -23.68
C THR A 87 0.09 23.40 -23.65
N PHE A 88 -0.50 22.90 -24.74
CA PHE A 88 -0.80 21.47 -24.91
C PHE A 88 0.00 20.93 -26.09
N LEU A 89 0.77 19.86 -25.86
CA LEU A 89 1.45 19.15 -26.93
C LEU A 89 0.64 17.91 -27.35
N PRO A 90 0.37 17.74 -28.66
CA PRO A 90 -0.26 16.53 -29.17
C PRO A 90 0.75 15.38 -29.11
N GLN A 91 0.36 14.28 -28.46
CA GLN A 91 1.10 13.01 -28.48
C GLN A 91 0.26 11.94 -29.14
N GLU A 92 0.81 11.31 -30.17
CA GLU A 92 0.22 10.13 -30.79
C GLU A 92 0.25 8.98 -29.76
N VAL A 93 -0.92 8.47 -29.39
CA VAL A 93 -1.04 7.31 -28.50
C VAL A 93 -1.28 6.10 -29.39
N THR A 94 -0.34 5.15 -29.41
CA THR A 94 -0.58 3.86 -30.04
C THR A 94 -1.59 3.07 -29.22
N LYS A 95 -2.45 2.29 -29.86
CA LYS A 95 -3.51 1.47 -29.23
C LYS A 95 -3.01 0.64 -28.03
N GLU A 96 -1.76 0.21 -28.05
CA GLU A 96 -1.12 -0.55 -26.98
C GLU A 96 -0.90 0.27 -25.68
N GLN A 97 -0.81 1.60 -25.76
CA GLN A 97 -0.62 2.48 -24.58
C GLN A 97 -1.95 2.85 -23.90
N ASP A 98 -3.08 2.73 -24.61
CA ASP A 98 -4.42 3.04 -24.07
C ASP A 98 -5.05 1.82 -23.33
N GLU A 99 -4.52 0.60 -23.51
CA GLU A 99 -5.10 -0.62 -22.92
C GLU A 99 -4.67 -0.88 -21.47
N ASN A 100 -3.63 -0.24 -20.96
CA ASN A 100 -3.16 -0.41 -19.60
C ASN A 100 -3.52 0.80 -18.73
N PRO A 101 -4.57 0.72 -17.88
CA PRO A 101 -5.03 1.85 -17.07
C PRO A 101 -4.09 2.17 -15.90
N TRP A 102 -3.13 1.30 -15.59
CA TRP A 102 -2.22 1.48 -14.45
C TRP A 102 -1.02 2.34 -14.81
N SER A 103 -0.38 2.90 -13.78
CA SER A 103 0.80 3.75 -13.93
C SER A 103 1.94 3.00 -14.66
N PRO A 104 2.55 3.61 -15.69
CA PRO A 104 3.73 3.05 -16.33
C PRO A 104 4.95 3.01 -15.39
N GLU A 105 4.95 3.79 -14.31
CA GLU A 105 5.98 3.79 -13.26
C GLU A 105 5.82 2.61 -12.28
N GLY A 106 4.74 1.86 -12.42
CA GLY A 106 4.39 0.73 -11.57
C GLY A 106 3.67 1.13 -10.29
N ILE A 107 3.60 0.19 -9.34
CA ILE A 107 2.98 0.40 -8.03
C ILE A 107 3.77 1.42 -7.21
N GLU A 108 3.10 2.12 -6.31
CA GLU A 108 3.74 3.05 -5.38
C GLU A 108 4.64 2.32 -4.37
N ASP A 109 5.56 3.07 -3.77
CA ASP A 109 6.38 2.56 -2.67
C ASP A 109 5.50 2.34 -1.44
N PHE A 110 5.81 1.29 -0.69
CA PHE A 110 5.12 0.92 0.54
C PHE A 110 6.11 0.35 1.55
N LEU A 111 5.66 0.26 2.81
CA LEU A 111 6.38 -0.38 3.89
C LEU A 111 5.37 -1.19 4.71
N PHE A 112 5.39 -2.52 4.55
CA PHE A 112 4.50 -3.44 5.25
C PHE A 112 5.30 -4.45 6.07
N THR A 113 4.60 -5.27 6.83
CA THR A 113 5.20 -6.31 7.69
C THR A 113 4.71 -7.67 7.24
N ASP A 114 5.61 -8.65 7.13
CA ASP A 114 5.26 -10.02 6.81
C ASP A 114 4.98 -10.88 8.08
N THR A 115 4.70 -12.16 7.89
CA THR A 115 4.38 -13.11 8.96
C THR A 115 5.53 -13.42 9.90
N GLU A 116 6.75 -13.04 9.57
CA GLU A 116 7.94 -13.19 10.42
C GLU A 116 8.30 -11.86 11.12
N GLY A 117 7.45 -10.83 10.99
CA GLY A 117 7.70 -9.51 11.53
C GLY A 117 8.76 -8.71 10.75
N GLN A 118 9.15 -9.18 9.56
CA GLN A 118 10.11 -8.49 8.73
C GLN A 118 9.44 -7.39 7.92
N THR A 119 10.14 -6.29 7.77
CA THR A 119 9.71 -5.20 6.88
C THR A 119 9.84 -5.65 5.43
N VAL A 120 8.79 -5.44 4.64
CA VAL A 120 8.73 -5.69 3.20
C VAL A 120 8.39 -4.39 2.49
N THR A 121 9.19 -4.05 1.51
CA THR A 121 9.03 -2.87 0.67
C THR A 121 8.77 -3.27 -0.79
N LYS A 122 8.40 -2.31 -1.63
CA LYS A 122 8.33 -2.54 -3.08
C LYS A 122 9.65 -3.10 -3.62
N ALA A 123 10.80 -2.56 -3.19
CA ALA A 123 12.11 -2.97 -3.66
C ALA A 123 12.39 -4.47 -3.43
N ASP A 124 11.87 -5.05 -2.34
CA ASP A 124 12.02 -6.47 -2.02
C ASP A 124 11.21 -7.39 -2.95
N LEU A 125 10.24 -6.85 -3.67
CA LEU A 125 9.40 -7.58 -4.61
C LEU A 125 9.87 -7.43 -6.07
N LEU A 126 10.71 -6.46 -6.37
CA LEU A 126 11.23 -6.24 -7.73
C LEU A 126 12.20 -7.35 -8.15
N GLY A 127 12.43 -7.46 -9.47
CA GLY A 127 13.31 -8.47 -10.07
C GLY A 127 12.61 -9.77 -10.43
N LYS A 128 11.48 -10.09 -9.79
CA LYS A 128 10.61 -11.23 -10.13
C LYS A 128 9.18 -10.75 -10.36
N PRO A 129 8.44 -11.34 -11.30
CA PRO A 129 7.02 -11.07 -11.38
C PRO A 129 6.32 -11.61 -10.13
N PHE A 130 5.20 -11.00 -9.77
CA PHE A 130 4.39 -11.47 -8.66
C PHE A 130 2.91 -11.29 -8.93
N VAL A 131 2.12 -12.08 -8.25
CA VAL A 131 0.66 -11.90 -8.19
C VAL A 131 0.28 -11.44 -6.80
N ILE A 132 -0.65 -10.47 -6.71
CA ILE A 132 -1.12 -9.95 -5.43
C ILE A 132 -2.64 -10.09 -5.34
N SER A 133 -3.10 -10.57 -4.19
CA SER A 133 -4.51 -10.67 -3.79
C SER A 133 -4.76 -9.84 -2.54
N PHE A 134 -6.02 -9.41 -2.36
CA PHE A 134 -6.48 -8.62 -1.22
C PHE A 134 -7.47 -9.48 -0.43
N ILE A 135 -7.17 -9.70 0.84
CA ILE A 135 -7.90 -10.65 1.70
C ILE A 135 -8.18 -10.05 3.06
N PHE A 136 -9.05 -10.68 3.83
CA PHE A 136 -9.04 -10.65 5.30
C PHE A 136 -9.44 -12.03 5.82
N THR A 137 -8.79 -12.46 6.91
CA THR A 137 -8.88 -13.86 7.37
C THR A 137 -10.25 -14.24 7.88
N PHE A 138 -11.01 -13.27 8.39
CA PHE A 138 -12.36 -13.46 8.92
C PHE A 138 -13.47 -13.43 7.85
N CYS A 139 -13.13 -13.28 6.57
CA CYS A 139 -14.10 -13.20 5.46
C CYS A 139 -14.92 -14.48 5.33
N ARG A 140 -16.26 -14.34 5.35
CA ARG A 140 -17.21 -15.43 5.06
C ARG A 140 -17.73 -15.38 3.62
N GLY A 141 -17.25 -14.43 2.83
CA GLY A 141 -17.63 -14.22 1.44
C GLY A 141 -16.63 -14.83 0.46
N PRO A 142 -16.10 -14.02 -0.46
CA PRO A 142 -15.30 -14.52 -1.59
C PRO A 142 -13.83 -14.84 -1.27
N CYS A 143 -13.24 -14.35 -0.16
CA CYS A 143 -11.82 -14.52 0.13
C CYS A 143 -11.34 -15.98 0.16
N PRO A 144 -12.08 -16.95 0.71
CA PRO A 144 -11.65 -18.36 0.67
C PRO A 144 -11.44 -18.87 -0.76
N ASN A 145 -12.25 -18.39 -1.72
CA ASN A 145 -12.05 -18.73 -3.13
C ASN A 145 -10.79 -18.06 -3.71
N VAL A 146 -10.56 -16.78 -3.41
CA VAL A 146 -9.35 -16.06 -3.82
C VAL A 146 -8.09 -16.77 -3.29
N SER A 147 -8.08 -17.12 -2.01
CA SER A 147 -6.95 -17.81 -1.39
C SER A 147 -6.72 -19.21 -1.94
N ARG A 148 -7.80 -19.94 -2.30
CA ARG A 148 -7.70 -21.21 -2.99
C ARG A 148 -7.07 -21.08 -4.38
N GLU A 149 -7.47 -20.07 -5.15
CA GLU A 149 -6.86 -19.82 -6.47
C GLU A 149 -5.38 -19.44 -6.34
N MET A 150 -4.99 -18.66 -5.32
CA MET A 150 -3.60 -18.38 -5.03
C MET A 150 -2.82 -19.68 -4.70
N ARG A 151 -3.42 -20.59 -3.93
CA ARG A 151 -2.83 -21.91 -3.66
C ARG A 151 -2.70 -22.73 -4.93
N GLU A 152 -3.71 -22.74 -5.81
CA GLU A 152 -3.61 -23.43 -7.09
C GLU A 152 -2.51 -22.85 -7.99
N LEU A 153 -2.29 -21.54 -7.99
CA LEU A 153 -1.17 -20.93 -8.70
C LEU A 153 0.17 -21.45 -8.17
N GLN A 154 0.32 -21.50 -6.84
CA GLN A 154 1.51 -22.05 -6.19
C GLN A 154 1.82 -23.47 -6.67
N ASP A 155 0.81 -24.36 -6.64
CA ASP A 155 0.98 -25.77 -6.91
C ASP A 155 1.18 -26.08 -8.40
N ARG A 156 0.36 -25.45 -9.27
CA ARG A 156 0.38 -25.68 -10.71
C ARG A 156 1.57 -25.05 -11.42
N LEU A 157 2.15 -23.98 -10.82
CA LEU A 157 3.26 -23.22 -11.40
C LEU A 157 4.50 -23.29 -10.51
N LYS A 158 4.71 -24.40 -9.80
CA LYS A 158 5.85 -24.60 -8.91
C LYS A 158 7.21 -24.48 -9.60
N ASP A 159 7.26 -24.80 -10.90
CA ASP A 159 8.48 -24.78 -11.70
C ASP A 159 8.83 -23.38 -12.25
N TYR A 160 7.96 -22.38 -12.05
CA TYR A 160 8.14 -21.00 -12.47
C TYR A 160 8.59 -20.11 -11.31
N ASP A 161 9.47 -19.15 -11.60
CA ASP A 161 10.01 -18.24 -10.60
C ASP A 161 9.20 -16.95 -10.53
N PHE A 162 8.26 -16.90 -9.63
CA PHE A 162 7.42 -15.74 -9.30
C PHE A 162 7.03 -15.78 -7.83
N ASN A 163 6.61 -14.64 -7.29
CA ASN A 163 6.14 -14.52 -5.92
C ASN A 163 4.60 -14.42 -5.86
N LEU A 164 4.06 -14.84 -4.71
CA LEU A 164 2.65 -14.68 -4.35
C LEU A 164 2.57 -13.72 -3.16
N ILE A 165 1.63 -12.79 -3.21
CA ILE A 165 1.42 -11.81 -2.16
C ILE A 165 -0.06 -11.82 -1.78
N SER A 166 -0.34 -11.99 -0.49
CA SER A 166 -1.68 -11.77 0.08
C SER A 166 -1.59 -10.59 1.03
N LEU A 167 -2.16 -9.45 0.64
CA LEU A 167 -2.20 -8.24 1.45
C LEU A 167 -3.54 -8.18 2.18
N THR A 168 -3.50 -8.08 3.52
CA THR A 168 -4.74 -7.92 4.27
C THR A 168 -5.37 -6.55 4.05
N VAL A 169 -6.69 -6.50 4.04
CA VAL A 169 -7.48 -5.25 4.09
C VAL A 169 -8.04 -4.97 5.49
N ASP A 170 -7.76 -5.85 6.45
CA ASP A 170 -8.21 -5.75 7.85
C ASP A 170 -7.03 -5.87 8.84
N PRO A 171 -6.09 -4.95 8.80
CA PRO A 171 -4.87 -5.05 9.61
C PRO A 171 -5.12 -4.95 11.12
N GLN A 172 -6.32 -4.50 11.53
CA GLN A 172 -6.67 -4.44 12.96
C GLN A 172 -6.89 -5.84 13.54
N ARG A 173 -7.43 -6.77 12.75
CA ARG A 173 -7.65 -8.17 13.14
C ARG A 173 -6.55 -9.08 12.63
N ASP A 174 -6.06 -8.84 11.43
CA ASP A 174 -5.08 -9.68 10.74
C ASP A 174 -3.64 -9.29 11.14
N THR A 175 -3.25 -9.66 12.35
CA THR A 175 -1.85 -9.53 12.80
C THR A 175 -0.94 -10.49 12.04
N ALA A 176 0.38 -10.30 12.13
CA ALA A 176 1.36 -11.19 11.51
C ALA A 176 1.16 -12.67 11.93
N GLU A 177 0.85 -12.92 13.22
CA GLU A 177 0.62 -14.26 13.76
C GLU A 177 -0.67 -14.89 13.20
N ILE A 178 -1.75 -14.11 13.06
CA ILE A 178 -3.01 -14.59 12.49
C ILE A 178 -2.81 -14.92 11.02
N LEU A 179 -2.13 -14.04 10.26
CA LEU A 179 -1.79 -14.28 8.85
C LEU A 179 -0.88 -15.49 8.68
N LYS A 180 0.07 -15.72 9.61
CA LYS A 180 0.93 -16.92 9.62
C LYS A 180 0.12 -18.20 9.79
N THR A 181 -0.83 -18.17 10.72
CA THR A 181 -1.73 -19.32 10.97
C THR A 181 -2.58 -19.60 9.74
N TYR A 182 -3.20 -18.55 9.18
CA TYR A 182 -4.00 -18.62 7.97
C TYR A 182 -3.21 -19.17 6.77
N GLY A 183 -1.98 -18.67 6.56
CA GLY A 183 -1.10 -19.18 5.50
C GLY A 183 -0.74 -20.66 5.69
N LYS A 184 -0.50 -21.12 6.94
CA LYS A 184 -0.26 -22.54 7.24
C LYS A 184 -1.47 -23.40 6.92
N GLU A 185 -2.67 -22.98 7.27
CA GLU A 185 -3.91 -23.70 6.97
C GLU A 185 -4.15 -23.80 5.45
N LEU A 186 -3.77 -22.79 4.69
CA LEU A 186 -3.79 -22.83 3.23
C LEU A 186 -2.69 -23.71 2.64
N GLY A 187 -1.68 -24.12 3.41
CA GLY A 187 -0.49 -24.83 2.94
C GLY A 187 0.42 -23.93 2.09
N ALA A 188 0.55 -22.68 2.47
CA ALA A 188 1.41 -21.73 1.79
C ALA A 188 2.90 -22.08 1.94
N ASP A 189 3.64 -22.00 0.87
CA ASP A 189 5.11 -22.01 0.87
C ASP A 189 5.60 -20.57 1.12
N PHE A 190 5.95 -20.27 2.36
CA PHE A 190 6.38 -18.93 2.79
C PHE A 190 7.69 -18.46 2.12
N SER A 191 8.43 -19.34 1.47
CA SER A 191 9.61 -18.93 0.68
C SER A 191 9.24 -18.15 -0.57
N ARG A 192 8.00 -18.26 -1.04
CA ARG A 192 7.51 -17.61 -2.26
C ARG A 192 6.12 -16.98 -2.10
N TRP A 193 5.41 -17.26 -1.02
CA TRP A 193 4.10 -16.66 -0.74
C TRP A 193 4.15 -15.85 0.55
N LYS A 194 4.16 -14.52 0.40
CA LYS A 194 4.16 -13.59 1.53
C LYS A 194 2.73 -13.15 1.86
N PHE A 195 2.44 -13.08 3.15
CA PHE A 195 1.24 -12.47 3.69
C PHE A 195 1.67 -11.18 4.38
N LEU A 196 1.04 -10.06 4.01
CA LEU A 196 1.46 -8.73 4.44
C LEU A 196 0.36 -8.03 5.21
N THR A 197 0.76 -7.28 6.23
CA THR A 197 -0.07 -6.38 7.03
C THR A 197 0.66 -5.05 7.24
N GLY A 198 -0.06 -4.01 7.68
CA GLY A 198 0.54 -2.69 7.93
C GLY A 198 -0.51 -1.64 8.30
N PRO A 199 -0.17 -0.35 8.27
CA PRO A 199 -1.13 0.71 8.55
C PRO A 199 -2.29 0.70 7.53
N GLN A 200 -3.53 0.66 8.00
CA GLN A 200 -4.73 0.56 7.15
C GLN A 200 -4.80 1.65 6.07
N ALA A 201 -4.48 2.89 6.43
CA ALA A 201 -4.52 4.00 5.49
C ALA A 201 -3.50 3.84 4.33
N GLU A 202 -2.34 3.23 4.60
CA GLU A 202 -1.33 2.94 3.59
C GLU A 202 -1.76 1.77 2.70
N ILE A 203 -2.32 0.72 3.28
CA ILE A 203 -2.88 -0.42 2.55
C ILE A 203 -3.98 0.05 1.59
N TYR A 204 -4.97 0.79 2.09
CA TYR A 204 -6.07 1.30 1.28
C TYR A 204 -5.58 2.27 0.21
N GLY A 205 -4.63 3.15 0.59
CA GLY A 205 -3.98 4.05 -0.35
C GLY A 205 -3.30 3.33 -1.51
N LEU A 206 -2.53 2.29 -1.22
CA LEU A 206 -1.86 1.47 -2.24
C LEU A 206 -2.89 0.79 -3.16
N ILE A 207 -3.96 0.20 -2.60
CA ILE A 207 -5.02 -0.47 -3.36
C ILE A 207 -5.71 0.49 -4.31
N HIS A 208 -6.08 1.68 -3.83
CA HIS A 208 -6.77 2.69 -4.65
C HIS A 208 -5.87 3.27 -5.75
N ARG A 209 -4.63 3.66 -5.40
CA ARG A 209 -3.78 4.41 -6.32
C ARG A 209 -2.99 3.52 -7.28
N SER A 210 -2.50 2.38 -6.79
CA SER A 210 -1.67 1.49 -7.61
C SER A 210 -2.47 0.43 -8.37
N PHE A 211 -3.55 -0.08 -7.77
CA PHE A 211 -4.34 -1.16 -8.35
C PHE A 211 -5.70 -0.71 -8.89
N LEU A 212 -6.09 0.54 -8.66
CA LEU A 212 -7.35 1.14 -9.11
C LEU A 212 -8.57 0.29 -8.69
N MET A 213 -8.55 -0.21 -7.46
CA MET A 213 -9.61 -1.06 -6.93
C MET A 213 -10.30 -0.45 -5.73
N PRO A 214 -11.62 -0.70 -5.55
CA PRO A 214 -12.35 -0.27 -4.38
C PRO A 214 -11.93 -1.09 -3.16
N VAL A 215 -11.75 -0.42 -2.04
CA VAL A 215 -11.67 -1.00 -0.70
C VAL A 215 -12.25 0.00 0.29
N GLN A 216 -13.19 -0.43 1.12
CA GLN A 216 -13.81 0.40 2.16
C GLN A 216 -14.43 -0.48 3.22
N GLU A 217 -14.56 0.05 4.43
CA GLU A 217 -15.37 -0.58 5.47
C GLU A 217 -16.87 -0.40 5.17
N GLU A 218 -17.65 -1.43 5.48
CA GLU A 218 -19.10 -1.37 5.41
C GLU A 218 -19.63 -0.46 6.51
N GLU A 219 -20.69 0.31 6.23
CA GLU A 219 -21.33 1.16 7.25
C GLU A 219 -21.86 0.31 8.40
N ASP A 220 -21.84 0.84 9.64
CA ASP A 220 -22.20 0.09 10.85
C ASP A 220 -23.59 -0.55 10.80
N ARG A 221 -24.55 0.11 10.15
CA ARG A 221 -25.95 -0.40 9.99
C ARG A 221 -26.04 -1.67 9.13
N ASP A 222 -25.10 -1.85 8.19
CA ASP A 222 -25.11 -2.95 7.20
C ASP A 222 -24.00 -3.98 7.48
N ARG A 223 -23.17 -3.73 8.50
CA ARG A 223 -22.03 -4.54 8.89
C ARG A 223 -22.48 -5.90 9.39
N LYS A 224 -22.13 -6.95 8.66
CA LYS A 224 -22.35 -8.35 9.03
C LYS A 224 -21.03 -9.04 9.31
N PRO A 225 -20.94 -9.92 10.34
CA PRO A 225 -19.71 -10.66 10.62
C PRO A 225 -19.18 -11.43 9.41
N GLY A 226 -17.95 -11.12 8.97
CA GLY A 226 -17.31 -11.70 7.80
C GLY A 226 -17.60 -10.95 6.48
N PHE A 227 -18.32 -9.83 6.51
CA PHE A 227 -18.62 -8.97 5.35
C PHE A 227 -18.40 -7.49 5.67
N GLU A 228 -17.56 -7.20 6.64
CA GLU A 228 -17.36 -5.85 7.15
C GLU A 228 -16.55 -4.95 6.22
N ILE A 229 -15.85 -5.55 5.25
CA ILE A 229 -14.99 -4.81 4.33
C ILE A 229 -15.35 -5.18 2.90
N ILE A 230 -15.73 -4.17 2.13
CA ILE A 230 -15.92 -4.30 0.69
C ILE A 230 -14.52 -4.25 0.05
N HIS A 231 -14.16 -5.29 -0.64
CA HIS A 231 -12.91 -5.37 -1.40
C HIS A 231 -13.07 -6.22 -2.66
N SER A 232 -12.08 -6.09 -3.56
CA SER A 232 -12.12 -6.78 -4.84
C SER A 232 -11.76 -8.28 -4.71
N THR A 233 -12.42 -9.11 -5.53
CA THR A 233 -12.07 -10.53 -5.73
C THR A 233 -11.00 -10.74 -6.80
N ASN A 234 -10.42 -9.66 -7.30
CA ASN A 234 -9.42 -9.73 -8.35
C ASN A 234 -8.03 -10.05 -7.80
N ILE A 235 -7.30 -10.84 -8.58
CA ILE A 235 -5.87 -11.06 -8.43
C ILE A 235 -5.17 -10.21 -9.49
N MET A 236 -4.14 -9.46 -9.07
CA MET A 236 -3.38 -8.59 -9.96
C MET A 236 -2.07 -9.26 -10.32
N LEU A 237 -1.68 -9.17 -11.58
CA LEU A 237 -0.37 -9.59 -12.06
C LEU A 237 0.53 -8.37 -12.19
N VAL A 238 1.70 -8.44 -11.59
CA VAL A 238 2.72 -7.38 -11.58
C VAL A 238 4.01 -7.96 -12.18
N ASP A 239 4.63 -7.23 -13.08
CA ASP A 239 5.88 -7.65 -13.70
C ASP A 239 7.10 -7.41 -12.79
N LYS A 240 8.26 -7.88 -13.21
CA LYS A 240 9.53 -7.75 -12.46
C LYS A 240 9.98 -6.31 -12.20
N THR A 241 9.39 -5.33 -12.89
CA THR A 241 9.69 -3.89 -12.71
C THR A 241 8.69 -3.20 -11.78
N GLY A 242 7.68 -3.93 -11.29
CA GLY A 242 6.63 -3.40 -10.44
C GLY A 242 5.43 -2.82 -11.20
N ARG A 243 5.33 -3.02 -12.52
CA ARG A 243 4.21 -2.55 -13.32
C ARG A 243 3.06 -3.56 -13.26
N VAL A 244 1.86 -3.07 -13.01
CA VAL A 244 0.65 -3.89 -13.11
C VAL A 244 0.37 -4.17 -14.60
N ILE A 245 0.31 -5.44 -14.95
CA ILE A 245 0.12 -5.89 -16.34
C ILE A 245 -1.18 -6.69 -16.56
N GLY A 246 -1.89 -7.03 -15.48
CA GLY A 246 -3.16 -7.74 -15.60
C GLY A 246 -4.01 -7.73 -14.33
N LYS A 247 -5.33 -7.84 -14.53
CA LYS A 247 -6.35 -7.97 -13.49
C LYS A 247 -7.26 -9.15 -13.83
N PHE A 248 -7.45 -10.08 -12.90
CA PHE A 248 -8.14 -11.33 -13.11
C PHE A 248 -9.10 -11.64 -11.97
N ASN A 249 -10.37 -11.86 -12.29
CA ASN A 249 -11.36 -12.20 -11.27
C ASN A 249 -11.20 -13.67 -10.85
N ALA A 250 -10.85 -13.89 -9.57
CA ALA A 250 -10.66 -15.23 -9.01
C ALA A 250 -11.95 -16.10 -9.00
N GLN A 251 -13.11 -15.51 -9.20
CA GLN A 251 -14.37 -16.25 -9.29
C GLN A 251 -14.66 -16.80 -10.70
N LYS A 252 -13.84 -16.42 -11.70
CA LYS A 252 -14.03 -16.83 -13.09
C LYS A 252 -12.87 -17.74 -13.54
N GLY A 253 -13.17 -19.02 -13.77
CA GLY A 253 -12.17 -20.02 -14.13
C GLY A 253 -11.42 -19.69 -15.44
N GLU A 254 -12.08 -19.05 -16.40
CA GLU A 254 -11.46 -18.57 -17.66
C GLU A 254 -10.42 -17.46 -17.41
N GLU A 255 -10.71 -16.52 -16.51
CA GLU A 255 -9.75 -15.47 -16.14
C GLU A 255 -8.55 -16.03 -15.37
N MET A 256 -8.78 -17.01 -14.52
CA MET A 256 -7.69 -17.73 -13.84
C MET A 256 -6.86 -18.58 -14.82
N ALA A 257 -7.46 -19.14 -15.87
CA ALA A 257 -6.72 -19.81 -16.94
C ALA A 257 -5.87 -18.81 -17.73
N LYS A 258 -6.41 -17.60 -18.00
CA LYS A 258 -5.69 -16.51 -18.64
C LYS A 258 -4.51 -16.05 -17.78
N LEU A 259 -4.72 -15.81 -16.48
CA LEU A 259 -3.65 -15.46 -15.52
C LEU A 259 -2.52 -16.49 -15.55
N ARG A 260 -2.85 -17.79 -15.48
CA ARG A 260 -1.83 -18.86 -15.55
C ARG A 260 -1.02 -18.81 -16.85
N LYS A 261 -1.68 -18.52 -17.98
CA LYS A 261 -1.02 -18.39 -19.27
C LYS A 261 -0.08 -17.19 -19.31
N GLU A 262 -0.54 -16.02 -18.87
CA GLU A 262 0.27 -14.80 -18.85
C GLU A 262 1.43 -14.91 -17.88
N LEU A 263 1.21 -15.49 -16.69
CA LEU A 263 2.27 -15.68 -15.71
C LEU A 263 3.39 -16.57 -16.24
N LYS A 264 3.07 -17.62 -17.04
CA LYS A 264 4.08 -18.43 -17.72
C LYS A 264 4.89 -17.68 -18.77
N GLN A 265 4.36 -16.59 -19.33
CA GLN A 265 5.08 -15.77 -20.30
C GLN A 265 6.07 -14.81 -19.65
N VAL A 266 5.74 -14.30 -18.45
CA VAL A 266 6.56 -13.30 -17.76
C VAL A 266 7.48 -13.91 -16.69
N ALA A 267 7.15 -15.09 -16.14
CA ALA A 267 7.95 -15.78 -15.13
C ALA A 267 8.90 -16.79 -15.79
N PRO A 268 10.21 -16.71 -15.53
CA PRO A 268 11.16 -17.69 -16.04
C PRO A 268 10.99 -19.05 -15.34
N LEU A 269 11.44 -20.13 -15.98
CA LEU A 269 11.53 -21.43 -15.33
C LEU A 269 12.67 -21.41 -14.29
N ARG A 270 12.45 -21.96 -13.10
CA ARG A 270 13.45 -22.06 -12.03
C ARG A 270 14.71 -22.83 -12.45
N ALA A 271 14.56 -23.87 -13.24
CA ALA A 271 15.69 -24.65 -13.77
C ALA A 271 16.61 -23.78 -14.69
N ALA A 272 16.05 -22.81 -15.41
CA ALA A 272 16.83 -21.91 -16.26
C ALA A 272 17.68 -20.94 -15.43
N ILE A 273 17.25 -20.58 -14.23
CA ILE A 273 17.95 -19.68 -13.31
C ILE A 273 19.11 -20.42 -12.62
N SER A 274 18.93 -21.68 -12.22
CA SER A 274 19.95 -22.49 -11.55
C SER A 274 21.13 -22.88 -12.44
N GLY A 275 20.98 -22.72 -13.77
CA GLY A 275 22.04 -23.00 -14.75
C GLY A 275 22.92 -21.78 -15.10
N LEU A 276 22.63 -20.59 -14.57
CA LEU A 276 23.45 -19.40 -14.81
C LEU A 276 24.64 -19.37 -13.83
N PRO A 277 25.89 -19.21 -14.33
CA PRO A 277 27.06 -19.08 -13.46
C PRO A 277 26.94 -17.78 -12.65
N GLY A 278 26.81 -17.91 -11.33
CA GLY A 278 26.69 -16.77 -10.41
C GLY A 278 25.38 -16.65 -9.63
N ALA A 279 24.39 -17.51 -9.86
CA ALA A 279 23.18 -17.57 -9.05
C ALA A 279 23.46 -18.31 -7.73
N THR A 280 23.93 -17.59 -6.71
CA THR A 280 23.86 -18.09 -5.33
C THR A 280 22.39 -18.06 -4.90
N ALA A 281 21.85 -19.22 -4.53
CA ALA A 281 20.55 -19.30 -3.87
C ALA A 281 20.58 -18.49 -2.57
N PRO A 282 19.48 -17.80 -2.19
CA PRO A 282 19.37 -17.08 -0.93
C PRO A 282 19.44 -17.98 0.28
#